data_a4b07ae241dbb77811e58d81c49d8de1
#
_entry.id   a4b07ae241dbb77811e58d81c49d8de1
#
_cell.length_a   1.000
_cell.length_b   1.000
_cell.length_c   1.000
_cell.angle_alpha   90.00
_cell.angle_beta   90.00
_cell.angle_gamma   90.00
#
_symmetry.space_group_name_H-M   'P 1'
#
loop_
_entity.id
_entity.type
_entity.pdbx_description
1 polymer ?
#
loop_
_entity_poly.entity_id
_entity_poly.type
_entity_poly.pdbx_seq_one_letter_code
_entity_poly.pdbx_strand_id
1 'polypeptide(L)'
;MKRKLLSAVLSVAMIATLLAGCSNQAAPAEAPVAETETTEEAAPEAEAETTEEAAPEADAAAGGLVGVAMPTKDLQRWNQDGDNMKAQLEAAGYEVDLQYANNDVATQVSVLENMIANGCQLLVIASIDGSALGTVLEQAKEAGIPVIAYDRLIMNTDACSYYASFDNYKVGTMQGEYVRDALDLDNAEGPFNVEFLGGDPGDNNALLFFDGAMDVLKPYIDEGKIVVQSGQVEFAECATASWSTENAQSRMENIISSYYADGTLIDAVCCSNDSTSLGVQNALESSYNAEWPVITGQDCDIANMPNIIAGKQSMSVFKDTRDLAAKTVEMVDAIMKGGEAPVNNTTDYDNGAMVVPSYLCDPKFADKDNYKELLVDSGYYTEDQLAQ
;
A
#
# COMPACT_ATOMS: atom_id res chain seq x y z
N MET A 1 -55.55 18.57 11.87
CA MET A 1 -55.82 17.98 13.19
C MET A 1 -54.54 17.33 13.66
N LYS A 2 -53.70 17.97 14.40
CA LYS A 2 -53.45 18.04 15.84
C LYS A 2 -53.48 16.68 16.54
N ARG A 3 -52.28 16.24 17.02
CA ARG A 3 -51.89 15.73 18.35
C ARG A 3 -50.49 15.14 18.16
N LYS A 4 -49.42 15.63 18.66
CA LYS A 4 -48.81 16.07 19.94
C LYS A 4 -48.78 14.98 21.02
N LEU A 5 -47.55 14.87 21.58
CA LEU A 5 -47.14 14.50 22.95
C LEU A 5 -46.77 13.03 23.15
N LEU A 6 -45.76 12.64 23.94
CA LEU A 6 -44.89 13.30 24.93
C LEU A 6 -43.66 12.42 25.23
N SER A 7 -42.62 13.06 25.67
CA SER A 7 -41.40 12.63 26.35
C SER A 7 -41.58 11.66 27.51
N ALA A 8 -40.54 10.87 27.82
CA ALA A 8 -40.14 10.57 29.18
C ALA A 8 -38.64 10.29 29.25
N VAL A 9 -37.95 11.22 29.89
CA VAL A 9 -36.60 11.12 30.46
C VAL A 9 -36.70 10.33 31.76
N LEU A 10 -35.80 9.40 32.05
CA LEU A 10 -35.52 8.96 33.40
C LEU A 10 -34.03 8.71 33.60
N SER A 11 -33.42 9.67 34.28
CA SER A 11 -32.13 9.58 34.95
C SER A 11 -32.34 8.95 36.32
N VAL A 12 -31.49 8.02 36.74
CA VAL A 12 -31.21 7.77 38.17
C VAL A 12 -29.73 7.43 38.34
N ALA A 13 -29.17 8.13 39.30
CA ALA A 13 -27.78 8.15 39.71
C ALA A 13 -27.45 7.16 40.83
N MET A 14 -26.15 6.90 40.96
CA MET A 14 -25.38 6.59 42.19
C MET A 14 -25.85 5.47 43.13
N ILE A 15 -24.87 4.64 43.52
CA ILE A 15 -24.40 4.55 44.92
C ILE A 15 -23.02 3.85 44.92
N ALA A 16 -22.05 4.52 45.53
CA ALA A 16 -20.77 3.99 45.96
C ALA A 16 -20.92 3.27 47.31
N THR A 17 -20.21 2.18 47.53
CA THR A 17 -19.90 1.69 48.89
C THR A 17 -18.49 1.17 48.97
N LEU A 18 -17.72 1.87 49.80
CA LEU A 18 -16.45 1.49 50.45
C LEU A 18 -16.73 0.51 51.60
N LEU A 19 -15.79 -0.42 51.86
CA LEU A 19 -15.38 -1.01 53.15
C LEU A 19 -14.29 -2.04 52.86
N ALA A 20 -13.00 -1.88 53.11
CA ALA A 20 -12.22 -1.83 54.35
C ALA A 20 -12.23 -3.16 55.16
N GLY A 21 -11.04 -3.72 55.38
CA GLY A 21 -10.71 -4.81 56.28
C GLY A 21 -9.33 -5.37 55.93
N CYS A 22 -8.20 -4.86 56.44
CA CYS A 22 -7.39 -5.15 57.62
C CYS A 22 -7.21 -6.65 57.86
N SER A 23 -6.00 -7.17 57.94
CA SER A 23 -4.79 -7.12 58.73
C SER A 23 -4.09 -8.48 58.57
N ASN A 24 -2.82 -8.69 58.68
CA ASN A 24 -1.83 -8.55 59.74
C ASN A 24 -0.46 -9.02 59.20
N GLN A 25 0.58 -8.29 59.19
CA GLN A 25 1.67 -8.14 60.12
C GLN A 25 2.54 -9.38 60.39
N ALA A 26 3.81 -9.30 59.98
CA ALA A 26 5.01 -9.58 60.77
C ALA A 26 6.31 -9.25 60.00
N ALA A 27 7.06 -8.28 60.49
CA ALA A 27 8.51 -8.13 60.47
C ALA A 27 8.97 -8.46 61.93
N PRO A 28 10.27 -8.45 62.31
CA PRO A 28 11.54 -8.13 61.66
C PRO A 28 12.71 -9.11 62.06
N ALA A 29 13.88 -8.91 61.52
CA ALA A 29 15.14 -9.17 62.26
C ALA A 29 16.30 -8.37 61.64
N GLU A 30 16.93 -7.60 62.55
CA GLU A 30 18.11 -6.75 62.37
C GLU A 30 19.42 -7.55 62.31
N ALA A 31 20.38 -6.96 61.59
CA ALA A 31 21.82 -6.73 61.76
C ALA A 31 22.73 -7.71 62.57
N PRO A 32 24.09 -7.72 62.41
CA PRO A 32 24.89 -6.57 62.77
C PRO A 32 26.09 -6.19 61.86
N VAL A 33 26.51 -4.95 62.12
CA VAL A 33 27.70 -4.23 61.67
C VAL A 33 28.99 -4.86 62.23
N ALA A 34 30.06 -4.84 61.42
CA ALA A 34 31.43 -4.86 61.99
C ALA A 34 32.30 -3.89 61.18
N GLU A 35 32.66 -2.82 61.81
CA GLU A 35 33.78 -1.92 61.48
C GLU A 35 35.10 -2.66 61.74
N THR A 36 36.11 -2.43 60.90
CA THR A 36 37.49 -2.34 61.32
C THR A 36 38.30 -1.42 60.41
N GLU A 37 39.09 -0.62 61.10
CA GLU A 37 39.84 0.55 60.68
C GLU A 37 41.06 0.31 59.76
N THR A 38 41.34 1.36 59.03
CA THR A 38 42.60 2.02 58.64
C THR A 38 43.91 1.24 58.70
N THR A 39 44.65 1.30 57.59
CA THR A 39 46.07 1.79 57.65
C THR A 39 46.42 2.40 56.26
N GLU A 40 46.93 3.60 56.36
CA GLU A 40 47.51 4.48 55.32
C GLU A 40 48.97 4.03 55.10
N GLU A 41 49.35 3.83 53.78
CA GLU A 41 50.78 3.90 53.40
C GLU A 41 50.87 4.47 51.95
N ALA A 42 51.74 5.46 51.84
CA ALA A 42 51.90 6.37 50.70
C ALA A 42 52.80 5.83 49.59
N ALA A 43 52.36 6.12 48.37
CA ALA A 43 53.05 6.47 47.10
C ALA A 43 54.19 5.57 46.57
N PRO A 44 54.41 5.46 45.23
CA PRO A 44 54.70 6.63 44.37
C PRO A 44 53.92 6.66 43.03
N GLU A 45 53.91 7.86 42.48
CA GLU A 45 53.42 8.24 41.16
C GLU A 45 54.06 7.41 40.03
N ALA A 46 53.22 6.89 39.13
CA ALA A 46 53.58 6.50 37.80
C ALA A 46 52.56 7.14 36.86
N GLU A 47 53.04 8.04 36.04
CA GLU A 47 52.32 8.62 34.93
C GLU A 47 51.75 7.50 34.05
N ALA A 48 50.44 7.38 33.99
CA ALA A 48 49.78 6.58 33.00
C ALA A 48 49.27 7.55 31.93
N GLU A 49 49.90 7.51 30.75
CA GLU A 49 49.35 8.05 29.51
C GLU A 49 47.97 7.42 29.31
N THR A 50 46.93 8.23 29.43
CA THR A 50 45.59 7.87 28.95
C THR A 50 45.61 7.91 27.43
N THR A 51 45.87 6.78 26.79
CA THR A 51 45.45 6.55 25.43
C THR A 51 43.92 6.50 25.51
N GLU A 52 43.30 7.57 25.07
CA GLU A 52 41.88 7.64 24.71
C GLU A 52 41.71 6.68 23.52
N GLU A 53 41.24 5.46 23.81
CA GLU A 53 40.81 4.50 22.79
C GLU A 53 39.54 5.10 22.20
N ALA A 54 39.70 5.79 21.06
CA ALA A 54 38.58 6.23 20.24
C ALA A 54 37.72 5.01 19.95
N ALA A 55 36.45 5.07 20.39
CA ALA A 55 35.44 4.12 19.95
C ALA A 55 35.51 4.05 18.41
N PRO A 56 35.38 2.87 17.80
CA PRO A 56 35.36 2.79 16.36
C PRO A 56 34.22 3.68 15.86
N GLU A 57 34.58 4.75 15.13
CA GLU A 57 33.62 5.44 14.29
C GLU A 57 33.00 4.35 13.40
N ALA A 58 31.72 4.09 13.57
CA ALA A 58 30.97 3.31 12.60
C ALA A 58 31.22 4.00 11.25
N ASP A 59 31.80 3.27 10.30
CA ASP A 59 31.99 3.70 8.93
C ASP A 59 30.59 4.10 8.44
N ALA A 60 30.28 5.40 8.48
CA ALA A 60 29.04 5.91 7.93
C ALA A 60 29.09 5.53 6.44
N ALA A 61 28.13 4.74 5.98
CA ALA A 61 28.02 4.37 4.58
C ALA A 61 28.16 5.65 3.74
N ALA A 62 28.98 5.60 2.70
CA ALA A 62 29.39 6.79 1.95
C ALA A 62 28.19 7.53 1.31
N GLY A 63 27.00 6.94 1.33
CA GLY A 63 25.76 7.45 0.73
C GLY A 63 24.76 8.12 1.68
N GLY A 64 24.87 7.92 3.00
CA GLY A 64 23.89 8.42 3.98
C GLY A 64 22.69 7.49 4.22
N LEU A 65 21.81 7.87 5.16
CA LEU A 65 20.64 7.08 5.59
C LEU A 65 19.38 7.48 4.82
N VAL A 66 18.73 6.51 4.18
CA VAL A 66 17.46 6.67 3.46
C VAL A 66 16.34 5.94 4.21
N GLY A 67 15.26 6.65 4.55
CA GLY A 67 14.06 6.06 5.12
C GLY A 67 13.14 5.53 4.02
N VAL A 68 12.68 4.28 4.16
CA VAL A 68 11.72 3.64 3.23
C VAL A 68 10.52 3.17 4.02
N ALA A 69 9.37 3.80 3.81
CA ALA A 69 8.13 3.51 4.53
C ALA A 69 7.11 2.84 3.60
N MET A 70 6.78 1.57 3.86
CA MET A 70 5.83 0.77 3.11
C MET A 70 4.52 0.57 3.88
N PRO A 71 3.36 0.40 3.20
CA PRO A 71 2.05 0.33 3.86
C PRO A 71 1.89 -0.90 4.74
N THR A 72 2.14 -2.09 4.20
CA THR A 72 1.86 -3.37 4.89
C THR A 72 2.69 -4.50 4.30
N LYS A 73 2.78 -5.62 5.02
CA LYS A 73 3.30 -6.90 4.50
C LYS A 73 2.20 -7.85 4.01
N ASP A 74 0.93 -7.51 4.22
CA ASP A 74 -0.19 -8.39 3.90
C ASP A 74 -0.46 -8.51 2.38
N LEU A 75 -0.03 -7.52 1.60
CA LEU A 75 -0.05 -7.55 0.14
C LEU A 75 1.35 -7.88 -0.39
N GLN A 76 1.42 -8.89 -1.27
CA GLN A 76 2.69 -9.42 -1.79
C GLN A 76 3.59 -8.33 -2.39
N ARG A 77 3.00 -7.43 -3.20
CA ARG A 77 3.79 -6.42 -3.91
C ARG A 77 4.61 -5.55 -2.97
N TRP A 78 4.10 -5.17 -1.77
CA TRP A 78 4.84 -4.31 -0.85
C TRP A 78 6.07 -4.98 -0.26
N ASN A 79 6.07 -6.32 -0.14
CA ASN A 79 7.27 -7.06 0.22
C ASN A 79 8.30 -7.00 -0.92
N GLN A 80 7.86 -7.19 -2.16
CA GLN A 80 8.73 -7.10 -3.34
C GLN A 80 9.27 -5.68 -3.53
N ASP A 81 8.44 -4.66 -3.41
CA ASP A 81 8.85 -3.25 -3.50
C ASP A 81 9.88 -2.89 -2.42
N GLY A 82 9.62 -3.25 -1.16
CA GLY A 82 10.51 -2.97 -0.04
C GLY A 82 11.84 -3.70 -0.15
N ASP A 83 11.82 -4.97 -0.49
CA ASP A 83 13.02 -5.78 -0.64
C ASP A 83 13.88 -5.29 -1.83
N ASN A 84 13.27 -5.00 -2.98
CA ASN A 84 13.95 -4.43 -4.14
C ASN A 84 14.54 -3.05 -3.85
N MET A 85 13.77 -2.17 -3.18
CA MET A 85 14.24 -0.83 -2.80
C MET A 85 15.44 -0.92 -1.88
N LYS A 86 15.33 -1.72 -0.81
CA LYS A 86 16.42 -1.91 0.17
C LYS A 86 17.67 -2.46 -0.52
N ALA A 87 17.54 -3.55 -1.28
CA ALA A 87 18.69 -4.20 -1.92
C ALA A 87 19.41 -3.26 -2.90
N GLN A 88 18.67 -2.47 -3.67
CA GLN A 88 19.25 -1.58 -4.68
C GLN A 88 19.84 -0.32 -4.04
N LEU A 89 19.24 0.25 -2.99
CA LEU A 89 19.81 1.36 -2.23
C LEU A 89 21.11 0.93 -1.51
N GLU A 90 21.12 -0.23 -0.86
CA GLU A 90 22.32 -0.77 -0.22
C GLU A 90 23.44 -1.05 -1.24
N ALA A 91 23.09 -1.57 -2.43
CA ALA A 91 24.05 -1.76 -3.52
C ALA A 91 24.60 -0.44 -4.07
N ALA A 92 23.82 0.66 -3.99
CA ALA A 92 24.27 2.01 -4.33
C ALA A 92 25.09 2.69 -3.21
N GLY A 93 25.25 2.04 -2.04
CA GLY A 93 26.07 2.51 -0.92
C GLY A 93 25.33 3.34 0.12
N TYR A 94 24.01 3.27 0.17
CA TYR A 94 23.17 3.92 1.20
C TYR A 94 22.90 2.98 2.38
N GLU A 95 22.73 3.53 3.57
CA GLU A 95 22.05 2.84 4.66
C GLU A 95 20.53 2.96 4.49
N VAL A 96 19.77 1.92 4.86
CA VAL A 96 18.33 1.89 4.61
C VAL A 96 17.56 1.54 5.89
N ASP A 97 16.70 2.46 6.32
CA ASP A 97 15.67 2.20 7.35
C ASP A 97 14.36 1.81 6.64
N LEU A 98 14.13 0.50 6.45
CA LEU A 98 12.91 -0.03 5.84
C LEU A 98 11.90 -0.43 6.92
N GLN A 99 10.74 0.23 6.91
CA GLN A 99 9.67 -0.01 7.87
C GLN A 99 8.32 -0.25 7.16
N TYR A 100 7.45 -1.03 7.81
CA TYR A 100 6.09 -1.34 7.38
C TYR A 100 5.10 -0.90 8.45
N ALA A 101 4.01 -0.26 8.04
CA ALA A 101 3.04 0.34 8.95
C ALA A 101 1.78 -0.52 9.21
N ASN A 102 1.75 -1.78 8.76
CA ASN A 102 0.65 -2.74 8.97
C ASN A 102 -0.73 -2.19 8.55
N ASN A 103 -0.76 -1.38 7.50
CA ASN A 103 -1.95 -0.71 6.97
C ASN A 103 -2.65 0.21 7.99
N ASP A 104 -1.90 0.74 8.98
CA ASP A 104 -2.35 1.68 10.00
C ASP A 104 -1.69 3.04 9.81
N VAL A 105 -2.51 4.07 9.53
CA VAL A 105 -2.04 5.43 9.23
C VAL A 105 -1.29 6.05 10.40
N ALA A 106 -1.74 5.83 11.65
CA ALA A 106 -1.09 6.39 12.83
C ALA A 106 0.29 5.75 13.05
N THR A 107 0.41 4.46 12.77
CA THR A 107 1.69 3.76 12.77
C THR A 107 2.61 4.32 11.68
N GLN A 108 2.10 4.60 10.47
CA GLN A 108 2.92 5.18 9.39
C GLN A 108 3.43 6.58 9.76
N VAL A 109 2.60 7.43 10.36
CA VAL A 109 3.02 8.74 10.87
C VAL A 109 4.15 8.58 11.89
N SER A 110 4.00 7.68 12.88
CA SER A 110 5.02 7.43 13.90
C SER A 110 6.33 6.88 13.32
N VAL A 111 6.25 6.03 12.30
CA VAL A 111 7.42 5.54 11.54
C VAL A 111 8.16 6.71 10.89
N LEU A 112 7.45 7.61 10.21
CA LEU A 112 8.05 8.77 9.55
C LEU A 112 8.68 9.75 10.56
N GLU A 113 8.01 10.03 11.69
CA GLU A 113 8.57 10.84 12.78
C GLU A 113 9.87 10.24 13.32
N ASN A 114 9.93 8.92 13.49
CA ASN A 114 11.14 8.23 13.92
C ASN A 114 12.25 8.30 12.86
N MET A 115 11.95 8.14 11.57
CA MET A 115 12.93 8.28 10.48
C MET A 115 13.53 9.69 10.44
N ILE A 116 12.70 10.73 10.61
CA ILE A 116 13.17 12.12 10.71
C ILE A 116 14.10 12.29 11.92
N ALA A 117 13.68 11.81 13.08
CA ALA A 117 14.45 11.91 14.34
C ALA A 117 15.77 11.11 14.28
N ASN A 118 15.80 9.98 13.58
CA ASN A 118 16.98 9.15 13.39
C ASN A 118 17.96 9.71 12.35
N GLY A 119 17.62 10.82 11.69
CA GLY A 119 18.50 11.50 10.75
C GLY A 119 18.51 10.93 9.34
N CYS A 120 17.40 10.33 8.90
CA CYS A 120 17.20 10.03 7.48
C CYS A 120 17.36 11.31 6.65
N GLN A 121 18.13 11.24 5.59
CA GLN A 121 18.44 12.39 4.74
C GLN A 121 17.50 12.50 3.53
N LEU A 122 16.75 11.45 3.25
CA LEU A 122 15.68 11.37 2.24
C LEU A 122 14.66 10.32 2.68
N LEU A 123 13.39 10.56 2.37
CA LEU A 123 12.30 9.63 2.62
C LEU A 123 11.68 9.15 1.31
N VAL A 124 11.53 7.83 1.17
CA VAL A 124 10.76 7.15 0.11
C VAL A 124 9.52 6.58 0.76
N ILE A 125 8.33 7.04 0.37
CA ILE A 125 7.10 6.77 1.11
C ILE A 125 6.02 6.24 0.17
N ALA A 126 5.58 4.99 0.40
CA ALA A 126 4.33 4.47 -0.14
C ALA A 126 3.22 4.71 0.90
N SER A 127 2.39 5.73 0.68
CA SER A 127 1.38 6.15 1.65
C SER A 127 0.24 5.14 1.78
N ILE A 128 -0.28 4.94 2.99
CA ILE A 128 -1.52 4.19 3.24
C ILE A 128 -2.71 5.03 2.78
N ASP A 129 -2.80 6.26 3.27
CA ASP A 129 -3.73 7.30 2.85
C ASP A 129 -2.92 8.51 2.41
N GLY A 130 -3.03 8.87 1.13
CA GLY A 130 -2.28 9.97 0.54
C GLY A 130 -2.53 11.33 1.21
N SER A 131 -3.71 11.53 1.80
CA SER A 131 -4.11 12.80 2.42
C SER A 131 -3.77 12.92 3.90
N ALA A 132 -3.30 11.83 4.53
CA ALA A 132 -3.15 11.78 5.99
C ALA A 132 -1.76 12.21 6.50
N LEU A 133 -0.76 12.36 5.63
CA LEU A 133 0.64 12.55 6.01
C LEU A 133 1.09 14.01 6.12
N GLY A 134 0.24 14.99 5.76
CA GLY A 134 0.63 16.39 5.62
C GLY A 134 1.41 16.96 6.80
N THR A 135 1.01 16.68 8.05
CA THR A 135 1.67 17.22 9.26
C THR A 135 3.09 16.69 9.44
N VAL A 136 3.32 15.39 9.28
CA VAL A 136 4.66 14.80 9.44
C VAL A 136 5.57 15.17 8.26
N LEU A 137 5.02 15.36 7.08
CA LEU A 137 5.79 15.78 5.90
C LEU A 137 6.21 17.25 5.99
N GLU A 138 5.42 18.12 6.65
CA GLU A 138 5.87 19.47 6.94
C GLU A 138 7.08 19.47 7.87
N GLN A 139 7.15 18.56 8.85
CA GLN A 139 8.37 18.39 9.69
C GLN A 139 9.58 17.95 8.86
N ALA A 140 9.40 17.03 7.90
CA ALA A 140 10.47 16.62 6.98
C ALA A 140 10.96 17.80 6.15
N LYS A 141 10.04 18.61 5.61
CA LYS A 141 10.33 19.83 4.85
C LYS A 141 11.08 20.87 5.68
N GLU A 142 10.65 21.14 6.92
CA GLU A 142 11.33 22.04 7.85
C GLU A 142 12.75 21.55 8.19
N ALA A 143 12.95 20.23 8.26
CA ALA A 143 14.25 19.61 8.45
C ALA A 143 15.12 19.57 7.17
N GLY A 144 14.57 19.99 6.02
CA GLY A 144 15.26 19.96 4.73
C GLY A 144 15.41 18.55 4.14
N ILE A 145 14.55 17.61 4.55
CA ILE A 145 14.57 16.21 4.09
C ILE A 145 13.65 16.08 2.85
N PRO A 146 14.21 15.77 1.67
CA PRO A 146 13.40 15.52 0.48
C PRO A 146 12.52 14.29 0.62
N VAL A 147 11.34 14.33 -0.02
CA VAL A 147 10.35 13.24 0.00
C VAL A 147 10.06 12.79 -1.42
N ILE A 148 10.22 11.50 -1.68
CA ILE A 148 9.74 10.84 -2.89
C ILE A 148 8.48 10.03 -2.52
N ALA A 149 7.34 10.40 -3.08
CA ALA A 149 6.16 9.54 -3.06
C ALA A 149 6.45 8.33 -3.96
N TYR A 150 6.32 7.12 -3.41
CA TYR A 150 6.60 5.87 -4.09
C TYR A 150 5.30 5.13 -4.39
N ASP A 151 5.06 4.80 -5.64
CA ASP A 151 3.86 4.14 -6.16
C ASP A 151 2.56 4.95 -5.92
N ARG A 152 2.27 5.41 -4.71
CA ARG A 152 1.08 6.16 -4.33
C ARG A 152 1.35 7.64 -4.18
N LEU A 153 0.60 8.48 -4.90
CA LEU A 153 0.74 9.93 -4.82
C LEU A 153 0.32 10.44 -3.43
N ILE A 154 1.19 11.28 -2.84
CA ILE A 154 0.86 11.96 -1.59
C ILE A 154 0.12 13.25 -1.91
N MET A 155 -1.06 13.41 -1.32
CA MET A 155 -2.03 14.46 -1.64
C MET A 155 -1.96 15.66 -0.69
N ASN A 156 -2.44 16.80 -1.16
CA ASN A 156 -2.72 18.01 -0.37
C ASN A 156 -1.51 18.60 0.38
N THR A 157 -0.29 18.41 -0.13
CA THR A 157 0.93 18.97 0.46
C THR A 157 1.94 19.38 -0.60
N ASP A 158 2.70 20.42 -0.34
CA ASP A 158 3.86 20.83 -1.14
C ASP A 158 5.20 20.30 -0.57
N ALA A 159 5.14 19.43 0.44
CA ALA A 159 6.30 18.76 1.02
C ALA A 159 6.73 17.51 0.24
N CYS A 160 5.95 17.06 -0.76
CA CYS A 160 6.31 15.98 -1.66
C CYS A 160 7.18 16.53 -2.80
N SER A 161 8.45 16.15 -2.85
CA SER A 161 9.40 16.68 -3.83
C SER A 161 9.25 16.05 -5.22
N TYR A 162 9.03 14.73 -5.25
CA TYR A 162 8.92 13.92 -6.46
C TYR A 162 7.96 12.75 -6.27
N TYR A 163 7.50 12.19 -7.39
CA TYR A 163 6.70 10.98 -7.42
C TYR A 163 7.30 9.95 -8.37
N ALA A 164 7.40 8.71 -7.93
CA ALA A 164 7.84 7.57 -8.73
C ALA A 164 6.74 6.51 -8.75
N SER A 165 6.21 6.19 -9.92
CA SER A 165 5.11 5.23 -10.07
C SER A 165 5.09 4.60 -11.46
N PHE A 166 3.99 3.93 -11.77
CA PHE A 166 3.61 3.56 -13.13
C PHE A 166 2.57 4.56 -13.67
N ASP A 167 2.32 4.50 -14.96
CA ASP A 167 1.18 5.22 -15.56
C ASP A 167 -0.14 4.55 -15.11
N ASN A 168 -0.69 5.06 -14.02
CA ASN A 168 -1.84 4.46 -13.35
C ASN A 168 -3.13 4.58 -14.17
N TYR A 169 -3.30 5.67 -14.91
CA TYR A 169 -4.44 5.81 -15.81
C TYR A 169 -4.38 4.79 -16.95
N LYS A 170 -3.18 4.57 -17.52
CA LYS A 170 -2.93 3.54 -18.53
C LYS A 170 -3.21 2.12 -18.01
N VAL A 171 -2.92 1.85 -16.72
CA VAL A 171 -3.29 0.55 -16.10
C VAL A 171 -4.79 0.30 -16.23
N GLY A 172 -5.62 1.27 -15.83
CA GLY A 172 -7.07 1.18 -15.96
C GLY A 172 -7.53 1.06 -17.41
N THR A 173 -6.95 1.87 -18.30
CA THR A 173 -7.21 1.79 -19.74
C THR A 173 -6.96 0.37 -20.29
N MET A 174 -5.83 -0.26 -19.92
CA MET A 174 -5.51 -1.63 -20.33
C MET A 174 -6.54 -2.66 -19.83
N GLN A 175 -7.05 -2.49 -18.59
CA GLN A 175 -8.10 -3.35 -18.04
C GLN A 175 -9.42 -3.17 -18.81
N GLY A 176 -9.82 -1.93 -19.07
CA GLY A 176 -11.01 -1.63 -19.87
C GLY A 176 -10.91 -2.14 -21.31
N GLU A 177 -9.77 -1.95 -21.95
CA GLU A 177 -9.50 -2.46 -23.30
C GLU A 177 -9.54 -3.98 -23.35
N TYR A 178 -8.98 -4.67 -22.35
CA TYR A 178 -9.05 -6.12 -22.27
C TYR A 178 -10.50 -6.62 -22.17
N VAL A 179 -11.35 -5.98 -21.36
CA VAL A 179 -12.78 -6.31 -21.26
C VAL A 179 -13.48 -6.03 -22.61
N ARG A 180 -13.22 -4.87 -23.22
CA ARG A 180 -13.78 -4.52 -24.54
C ARG A 180 -13.47 -5.59 -25.59
N ASP A 181 -12.20 -5.97 -25.68
CA ASP A 181 -11.71 -6.90 -26.72
C ASP A 181 -12.18 -8.33 -26.43
N ALA A 182 -12.18 -8.78 -25.17
CA ALA A 182 -12.62 -10.11 -24.78
C ALA A 182 -14.13 -10.34 -25.01
N LEU A 183 -14.94 -9.30 -24.86
CA LEU A 183 -16.39 -9.34 -25.14
C LEU A 183 -16.74 -8.91 -26.57
N ASP A 184 -15.74 -8.56 -27.39
CA ASP A 184 -15.93 -8.04 -28.77
C ASP A 184 -16.96 -6.89 -28.81
N LEU A 185 -16.81 -5.95 -27.85
CA LEU A 185 -17.81 -4.89 -27.65
C LEU A 185 -18.00 -4.01 -28.88
N ASP A 186 -17.04 -3.93 -29.78
CA ASP A 186 -17.18 -3.16 -31.03
C ASP A 186 -18.14 -3.80 -32.04
N ASN A 187 -18.23 -5.14 -32.07
CA ASN A 187 -18.96 -5.87 -33.12
C ASN A 187 -20.11 -6.74 -32.59
N ALA A 188 -20.01 -7.28 -31.39
CA ALA A 188 -21.04 -8.13 -30.80
C ALA A 188 -22.32 -7.35 -30.45
N GLU A 189 -23.48 -8.02 -30.42
CA GLU A 189 -24.80 -7.39 -30.22
C GLU A 189 -25.17 -7.31 -28.77
N GLY A 190 -24.53 -7.44 -27.76
CA GLY A 190 -24.93 -7.28 -26.34
C GLY A 190 -26.45 -7.52 -26.02
N PRO A 191 -26.94 -7.12 -24.85
CA PRO A 191 -26.20 -6.54 -23.75
C PRO A 191 -25.29 -7.53 -23.02
N PHE A 192 -24.18 -7.03 -22.49
CA PHE A 192 -23.27 -7.77 -21.63
C PHE A 192 -23.36 -7.23 -20.19
N ASN A 193 -23.37 -8.13 -19.20
CA ASN A 193 -23.40 -7.75 -17.80
C ASN A 193 -21.99 -7.63 -17.24
N VAL A 194 -21.59 -6.43 -16.88
CA VAL A 194 -20.25 -6.12 -16.35
C VAL A 194 -20.37 -5.49 -14.97
N GLU A 195 -19.60 -5.97 -14.00
CA GLU A 195 -19.50 -5.39 -12.68
C GLU A 195 -18.10 -4.81 -12.42
N PHE A 196 -17.99 -3.88 -11.47
CA PHE A 196 -16.75 -3.16 -11.17
C PHE A 196 -16.36 -3.34 -9.70
N LEU A 197 -15.08 -3.66 -9.44
CA LEU A 197 -14.48 -3.66 -8.11
C LEU A 197 -13.23 -2.77 -8.12
N GLY A 198 -13.40 -1.57 -7.58
CA GLY A 198 -12.32 -0.58 -7.42
C GLY A 198 -11.42 -0.89 -6.22
N GLY A 199 -10.35 -0.10 -6.09
CA GLY A 199 -9.39 -0.20 -5.00
C GLY A 199 -9.74 0.62 -3.76
N ASP A 200 -8.74 0.85 -2.91
CA ASP A 200 -8.90 1.60 -1.66
C ASP A 200 -9.19 3.10 -1.92
N PRO A 201 -10.21 3.69 -1.28
CA PRO A 201 -10.55 5.09 -1.50
C PRO A 201 -9.51 6.09 -0.94
N GLY A 202 -8.61 5.67 -0.07
CA GLY A 202 -7.49 6.48 0.43
C GLY A 202 -6.27 6.51 -0.51
N ASP A 203 -6.30 5.68 -1.55
CA ASP A 203 -5.25 5.58 -2.56
C ASP A 203 -5.68 6.29 -3.86
N ASN A 204 -5.02 7.40 -4.20
CA ASN A 204 -5.34 8.15 -5.41
C ASN A 204 -5.21 7.33 -6.71
N ASN A 205 -4.35 6.30 -6.71
CA ASN A 205 -4.19 5.43 -7.87
C ASN A 205 -5.47 4.64 -8.16
N ALA A 206 -6.22 4.26 -7.13
CA ALA A 206 -7.46 3.50 -7.29
C ALA A 206 -8.50 4.25 -8.14
N LEU A 207 -8.57 5.58 -7.97
CA LEU A 207 -9.39 6.44 -8.82
C LEU A 207 -8.89 6.47 -10.26
N LEU A 208 -7.56 6.60 -10.47
CA LEU A 208 -6.97 6.64 -11.80
C LEU A 208 -7.17 5.32 -12.56
N PHE A 209 -7.06 4.18 -11.88
CA PHE A 209 -7.38 2.87 -12.49
C PHE A 209 -8.86 2.79 -12.90
N PHE A 210 -9.75 3.22 -12.00
CA PHE A 210 -11.18 3.23 -12.28
C PHE A 210 -11.53 4.15 -13.46
N ASP A 211 -11.02 5.38 -13.46
CA ASP A 211 -11.28 6.35 -14.51
C ASP A 211 -10.74 5.89 -15.88
N GLY A 212 -9.53 5.31 -15.90
CA GLY A 212 -8.95 4.75 -17.11
C GLY A 212 -9.79 3.61 -17.71
N ALA A 213 -10.32 2.72 -16.86
CA ALA A 213 -11.20 1.64 -17.30
C ALA A 213 -12.57 2.17 -17.75
N MET A 214 -13.12 3.13 -17.00
CA MET A 214 -14.42 3.74 -17.32
C MET A 214 -14.38 4.57 -18.60
N ASP A 215 -13.30 5.26 -18.92
CA ASP A 215 -13.17 6.00 -20.18
C ASP A 215 -13.25 5.07 -21.40
N VAL A 216 -12.83 3.81 -21.26
CA VAL A 216 -12.99 2.79 -22.30
C VAL A 216 -14.40 2.21 -22.30
N LEU A 217 -14.97 1.88 -21.12
CA LEU A 217 -16.20 1.07 -21.02
C LEU A 217 -17.47 1.91 -20.94
N LYS A 218 -17.39 3.14 -20.43
CA LYS A 218 -18.55 4.03 -20.27
C LYS A 218 -19.33 4.29 -21.55
N PRO A 219 -18.72 4.49 -22.74
CA PRO A 219 -19.48 4.62 -23.98
C PRO A 219 -20.44 3.44 -24.24
N TYR A 220 -20.00 2.20 -23.96
CA TYR A 220 -20.83 1.00 -24.13
C TYR A 220 -21.91 0.88 -23.06
N ILE A 221 -21.67 1.42 -21.85
CA ILE A 221 -22.70 1.53 -20.80
C ILE A 221 -23.77 2.55 -21.23
N ASP A 222 -23.36 3.71 -21.73
CA ASP A 222 -24.26 4.78 -22.16
C ASP A 222 -25.13 4.37 -23.36
N GLU A 223 -24.61 3.50 -24.23
CA GLU A 223 -25.33 2.91 -25.36
C GLU A 223 -26.23 1.72 -24.95
N GLY A 224 -26.13 1.23 -23.71
CA GLY A 224 -26.84 0.06 -23.22
C GLY A 224 -26.30 -1.27 -23.73
N LYS A 225 -25.12 -1.29 -24.30
CA LYS A 225 -24.41 -2.49 -24.73
C LYS A 225 -23.74 -3.22 -23.56
N ILE A 226 -23.31 -2.47 -22.54
CA ILE A 226 -22.99 -2.95 -21.21
C ILE A 226 -24.12 -2.59 -20.26
N VAL A 227 -24.54 -3.55 -19.43
CA VAL A 227 -25.46 -3.36 -18.32
C VAL A 227 -24.71 -3.66 -17.01
N VAL A 228 -24.71 -2.71 -16.10
CA VAL A 228 -24.22 -2.92 -14.72
C VAL A 228 -25.45 -3.23 -13.89
N GLN A 229 -25.70 -4.51 -13.59
CA GLN A 229 -26.92 -4.95 -12.90
C GLN A 229 -27.02 -4.40 -11.48
N SER A 230 -25.87 -4.20 -10.82
CA SER A 230 -25.82 -3.54 -9.51
C SER A 230 -26.15 -2.04 -9.57
N GLY A 231 -26.06 -1.43 -10.75
CA GLY A 231 -26.15 0.02 -10.97
C GLY A 231 -24.97 0.80 -10.40
N GLN A 232 -23.92 0.15 -9.90
CA GLN A 232 -22.76 0.77 -9.27
C GLN A 232 -21.72 1.14 -10.34
N VAL A 233 -21.73 2.37 -10.76
CA VAL A 233 -20.90 2.91 -11.84
C VAL A 233 -19.98 4.06 -11.40
N GLU A 234 -20.07 4.48 -10.14
CA GLU A 234 -19.22 5.50 -9.57
C GLU A 234 -18.11 4.87 -8.70
N PHE A 235 -16.89 5.42 -8.71
CA PHE A 235 -15.77 4.88 -7.94
C PHE A 235 -16.10 4.65 -6.47
N ALA A 236 -16.77 5.60 -5.81
CA ALA A 236 -17.13 5.49 -4.40
C ALA A 236 -18.06 4.31 -4.08
N GLU A 237 -18.86 3.85 -5.05
CA GLU A 237 -19.74 2.69 -4.93
C GLU A 237 -18.99 1.37 -5.15
N CYS A 238 -17.90 1.42 -5.92
CA CYS A 238 -17.08 0.27 -6.32
C CYS A 238 -15.86 0.05 -5.42
N ALA A 239 -15.50 1.02 -4.58
CA ALA A 239 -14.28 1.01 -3.78
C ALA A 239 -14.19 -0.18 -2.81
N THR A 240 -12.99 -0.71 -2.63
CA THR A 240 -12.66 -1.83 -1.74
C THR A 240 -11.63 -1.37 -0.72
N ALA A 241 -12.09 -1.12 0.52
CA ALA A 241 -11.23 -0.65 1.60
C ALA A 241 -10.04 -1.58 1.84
N SER A 242 -8.87 -0.99 2.03
CA SER A 242 -7.58 -1.66 2.28
C SER A 242 -7.14 -2.61 1.15
N TRP A 243 -7.73 -2.53 -0.04
CA TRP A 243 -7.48 -3.50 -1.12
C TRP A 243 -7.74 -4.96 -0.71
N SER A 244 -8.63 -5.16 0.30
CA SER A 244 -8.82 -6.44 0.98
C SER A 244 -9.55 -7.45 0.09
N THR A 245 -8.99 -8.66 -0.01
CA THR A 245 -9.61 -9.82 -0.66
C THR A 245 -10.96 -10.16 -0.01
N GLU A 246 -11.05 -10.12 1.32
CA GLU A 246 -12.27 -10.45 2.07
C GLU A 246 -13.38 -9.42 1.83
N ASN A 247 -13.03 -8.13 1.75
CA ASN A 247 -13.99 -7.08 1.45
C ASN A 247 -14.50 -7.21 0.01
N ALA A 248 -13.61 -7.51 -0.95
CA ALA A 248 -13.97 -7.76 -2.34
C ALA A 248 -14.88 -9.00 -2.47
N GLN A 249 -14.54 -10.10 -1.78
CA GLN A 249 -15.36 -11.30 -1.75
C GLN A 249 -16.75 -11.01 -1.21
N SER A 250 -16.86 -10.40 -0.02
CA SER A 250 -18.14 -10.07 0.60
C SER A 250 -19.00 -9.17 -0.27
N ARG A 251 -18.38 -8.18 -0.95
CA ARG A 251 -19.05 -7.31 -1.89
C ARG A 251 -19.60 -8.11 -3.09
N MET A 252 -18.78 -8.97 -3.69
CA MET A 252 -19.19 -9.76 -4.85
C MET A 252 -20.26 -10.79 -4.51
N GLU A 253 -20.20 -11.44 -3.33
CA GLU A 253 -21.27 -12.31 -2.83
C GLU A 253 -22.61 -11.57 -2.71
N ASN A 254 -22.58 -10.32 -2.24
CA ASN A 254 -23.76 -9.46 -2.16
C ASN A 254 -24.30 -9.10 -3.55
N ILE A 255 -23.42 -8.80 -4.52
CA ILE A 255 -23.80 -8.53 -5.92
C ILE A 255 -24.47 -9.78 -6.52
N ILE A 256 -23.83 -10.95 -6.41
CA ILE A 256 -24.34 -12.21 -6.95
C ILE A 256 -25.73 -12.50 -6.36
N SER A 257 -25.87 -12.44 -5.04
CA SER A 257 -27.14 -12.77 -4.37
C SER A 257 -28.27 -11.79 -4.67
N SER A 258 -27.95 -10.53 -4.93
CA SER A 258 -28.95 -9.47 -5.13
C SER A 258 -29.38 -9.33 -6.58
N TYR A 259 -28.49 -9.55 -7.52
CA TYR A 259 -28.71 -9.20 -8.94
C TYR A 259 -28.57 -10.36 -9.90
N TYR A 260 -27.98 -11.49 -9.50
CA TYR A 260 -27.68 -12.64 -10.37
C TYR A 260 -28.28 -13.97 -9.84
N ALA A 261 -29.11 -13.90 -8.80
CA ALA A 261 -29.74 -15.08 -8.18
C ALA A 261 -30.73 -15.80 -9.12
N ASP A 262 -31.24 -15.15 -10.16
CA ASP A 262 -32.14 -15.70 -11.15
C ASP A 262 -31.46 -16.49 -12.28
N GLY A 263 -30.10 -16.53 -12.27
CA GLY A 263 -29.29 -17.20 -13.29
C GLY A 263 -28.86 -16.29 -14.45
N THR A 264 -29.09 -14.98 -14.33
CA THR A 264 -28.50 -14.01 -15.26
C THR A 264 -26.96 -14.17 -15.26
N LEU A 265 -26.33 -14.12 -16.45
CA LEU A 265 -24.88 -14.27 -16.57
C LEU A 265 -24.15 -13.00 -16.18
N ILE A 266 -22.98 -13.15 -15.56
CA ILE A 266 -21.97 -12.11 -15.45
C ILE A 266 -20.99 -12.36 -16.59
N ASP A 267 -20.83 -11.39 -17.50
CA ASP A 267 -19.93 -11.55 -18.66
C ASP A 267 -18.52 -11.08 -18.33
N ALA A 268 -18.37 -10.03 -17.49
CA ALA A 268 -17.07 -9.58 -16.99
C ALA A 268 -17.16 -8.97 -15.58
N VAL A 269 -16.04 -9.03 -14.87
CA VAL A 269 -15.80 -8.26 -13.65
C VAL A 269 -14.48 -7.50 -13.81
N CYS A 270 -14.57 -6.18 -13.90
CA CYS A 270 -13.42 -5.29 -13.97
C CYS A 270 -12.89 -5.03 -12.56
N CYS A 271 -11.83 -5.75 -12.19
CA CYS A 271 -11.15 -5.65 -10.90
C CYS A 271 -9.88 -4.80 -11.02
N SER A 272 -9.66 -3.88 -10.09
CA SER A 272 -8.51 -2.98 -10.15
C SER A 272 -7.18 -3.66 -9.82
N ASN A 273 -7.17 -4.73 -9.01
CA ASN A 273 -5.95 -5.49 -8.72
C ASN A 273 -6.21 -6.98 -8.41
N ASP A 274 -5.14 -7.75 -8.21
CA ASP A 274 -5.20 -9.19 -8.02
C ASP A 274 -5.82 -9.59 -6.67
N SER A 275 -5.61 -8.84 -5.59
CA SER A 275 -6.26 -9.14 -4.32
C SER A 275 -7.79 -8.96 -4.39
N THR A 276 -8.29 -7.93 -5.08
CA THR A 276 -9.73 -7.77 -5.33
C THR A 276 -10.25 -8.83 -6.30
N SER A 277 -9.48 -9.17 -7.34
CA SER A 277 -9.78 -10.25 -8.27
C SER A 277 -9.90 -11.61 -7.57
N LEU A 278 -8.99 -11.92 -6.63
CA LEU A 278 -9.04 -13.14 -5.84
C LEU A 278 -10.32 -13.22 -4.99
N GLY A 279 -10.72 -12.10 -4.39
CA GLY A 279 -11.98 -12.00 -3.66
C GLY A 279 -13.20 -12.27 -4.55
N VAL A 280 -13.21 -11.73 -5.77
CA VAL A 280 -14.25 -12.02 -6.78
C VAL A 280 -14.29 -13.50 -7.13
N GLN A 281 -13.12 -14.10 -7.39
CA GLN A 281 -13.02 -15.51 -7.73
C GLN A 281 -13.54 -16.41 -6.59
N ASN A 282 -13.21 -16.12 -5.34
CA ASN A 282 -13.71 -16.84 -4.18
C ASN A 282 -15.26 -16.75 -4.07
N ALA A 283 -15.83 -15.56 -4.32
CA ALA A 283 -17.28 -15.37 -4.34
C ALA A 283 -17.95 -16.15 -5.46
N LEU A 284 -17.36 -16.15 -6.66
CA LEU A 284 -17.87 -16.92 -7.81
C LEU A 284 -17.83 -18.42 -7.53
N GLU A 285 -16.72 -18.94 -6.98
CA GLU A 285 -16.58 -20.36 -6.63
C GLU A 285 -17.61 -20.81 -5.56
N SER A 286 -17.94 -19.93 -4.63
CA SER A 286 -18.86 -20.27 -3.54
C SER A 286 -20.34 -20.11 -3.89
N SER A 287 -20.68 -19.17 -4.77
CA SER A 287 -22.05 -18.65 -4.89
C SER A 287 -22.56 -18.54 -6.32
N TYR A 288 -21.73 -18.75 -7.36
CA TYR A 288 -22.10 -18.57 -8.76
C TYR A 288 -22.00 -19.89 -9.54
N ASN A 289 -23.10 -20.33 -10.15
CA ASN A 289 -23.21 -21.61 -10.83
C ASN A 289 -23.46 -21.46 -12.34
N ALA A 290 -22.79 -20.49 -12.97
CA ALA A 290 -22.93 -20.22 -14.41
C ALA A 290 -21.55 -20.14 -15.07
N GLU A 291 -21.52 -19.72 -16.31
CA GLU A 291 -20.27 -19.55 -17.07
C GLU A 291 -19.36 -18.52 -16.41
N TRP A 292 -18.05 -18.84 -16.38
CA TRP A 292 -17.05 -18.01 -15.69
C TRP A 292 -16.78 -16.73 -16.49
N PRO A 293 -16.86 -15.53 -15.83
CA PRO A 293 -16.71 -14.25 -16.53
C PRO A 293 -15.26 -13.92 -16.89
N VAL A 294 -15.08 -12.93 -17.74
CA VAL A 294 -13.80 -12.22 -17.91
C VAL A 294 -13.47 -11.50 -16.61
N ILE A 295 -12.25 -11.68 -16.08
CA ILE A 295 -11.81 -11.05 -14.83
C ILE A 295 -10.47 -10.37 -15.05
N THR A 296 -10.39 -9.07 -14.76
CA THR A 296 -9.13 -8.32 -14.79
C THR A 296 -8.42 -8.33 -13.43
N GLY A 297 -7.18 -7.88 -13.42
CA GLY A 297 -6.37 -7.70 -12.22
C GLY A 297 -5.16 -6.83 -12.48
N GLN A 298 -4.30 -6.70 -11.48
CA GLN A 298 -3.04 -5.98 -11.52
C GLN A 298 -2.11 -6.53 -10.44
N ASP A 299 -0.81 -6.45 -10.63
CA ASP A 299 0.33 -6.81 -9.80
C ASP A 299 0.91 -8.21 -10.08
N CYS A 300 0.21 -9.09 -10.79
CA CYS A 300 0.65 -10.47 -11.09
C CYS A 300 1.05 -11.24 -9.82
N ASP A 301 0.21 -11.16 -8.77
CA ASP A 301 0.47 -11.83 -7.49
C ASP A 301 0.56 -13.36 -7.65
N ILE A 302 1.51 -13.99 -6.96
CA ILE A 302 1.73 -15.45 -7.00
C ILE A 302 0.43 -16.21 -6.71
N ALA A 303 -0.39 -15.74 -5.79
CA ALA A 303 -1.67 -16.35 -5.43
C ALA A 303 -2.67 -16.40 -6.61
N ASN A 304 -2.57 -15.44 -7.54
CA ASN A 304 -3.44 -15.34 -8.71
C ASN A 304 -2.89 -16.05 -9.95
N MET A 305 -1.57 -16.26 -10.00
CA MET A 305 -0.93 -16.83 -11.19
C MET A 305 -1.49 -18.20 -11.61
N PRO A 306 -1.80 -19.16 -10.71
CA PRO A 306 -2.44 -20.41 -11.13
C PRO A 306 -3.78 -20.17 -11.85
N ASN A 307 -4.56 -19.16 -11.43
CA ASN A 307 -5.83 -18.81 -12.05
C ASN A 307 -5.64 -18.10 -13.40
N ILE A 308 -4.61 -17.26 -13.55
CA ILE A 308 -4.24 -16.64 -14.82
C ILE A 308 -3.80 -17.71 -15.82
N ILE A 309 -2.92 -18.62 -15.40
CA ILE A 309 -2.42 -19.72 -16.25
C ILE A 309 -3.57 -20.66 -16.68
N ALA A 310 -4.53 -20.90 -15.78
CA ALA A 310 -5.71 -21.71 -16.08
C ALA A 310 -6.79 -20.94 -16.87
N GLY A 311 -6.64 -19.64 -17.09
CA GLY A 311 -7.63 -18.78 -17.76
C GLY A 311 -8.87 -18.46 -16.92
N LYS A 312 -8.85 -18.70 -15.62
CA LYS A 312 -9.91 -18.28 -14.70
C LYS A 312 -9.85 -16.77 -14.41
N GLN A 313 -8.67 -16.24 -14.18
CA GLN A 313 -8.44 -14.80 -14.27
C GLN A 313 -7.89 -14.50 -15.64
N SER A 314 -8.53 -13.58 -16.35
CA SER A 314 -8.27 -13.38 -17.76
C SER A 314 -6.96 -12.65 -18.02
N MET A 315 -6.62 -11.68 -17.17
CA MET A 315 -5.39 -10.91 -17.25
C MET A 315 -5.01 -10.30 -15.90
N SER A 316 -3.76 -9.90 -15.78
CA SER A 316 -3.26 -9.03 -14.72
C SER A 316 -2.29 -8.01 -15.29
N VAL A 317 -2.38 -6.74 -14.89
CA VAL A 317 -1.41 -5.73 -15.32
C VAL A 317 -0.12 -5.90 -14.52
N PHE A 318 0.96 -6.21 -15.22
CA PHE A 318 2.29 -6.38 -14.65
C PHE A 318 2.97 -5.04 -14.46
N LYS A 319 3.35 -4.76 -13.22
CA LYS A 319 4.17 -3.64 -12.80
C LYS A 319 5.48 -4.20 -12.22
N ASP A 320 6.58 -4.11 -12.96
CA ASP A 320 7.86 -4.65 -12.51
C ASP A 320 8.42 -3.82 -11.35
N THR A 321 8.29 -4.33 -10.13
CA THR A 321 8.75 -3.66 -8.90
C THR A 321 10.26 -3.44 -8.89
N ARG A 322 11.03 -4.21 -9.67
CA ARG A 322 12.48 -4.03 -9.83
C ARG A 322 12.80 -2.77 -10.62
N ASP A 323 12.01 -2.50 -11.67
CA ASP A 323 12.17 -1.31 -12.51
C ASP A 323 11.79 -0.05 -11.74
N LEU A 324 10.68 -0.08 -10.99
CA LEU A 324 10.25 1.06 -10.17
C LEU A 324 11.28 1.37 -9.08
N ALA A 325 11.79 0.34 -8.40
CA ALA A 325 12.84 0.51 -7.40
C ALA A 325 14.11 1.08 -8.03
N ALA A 326 14.55 0.56 -9.20
CA ALA A 326 15.73 1.07 -9.90
C ALA A 326 15.61 2.55 -10.25
N LYS A 327 14.46 2.97 -10.75
CA LYS A 327 14.21 4.38 -11.07
C LYS A 327 14.16 5.27 -9.83
N THR A 328 13.56 4.78 -8.76
CA THR A 328 13.55 5.51 -7.49
C THR A 328 14.96 5.65 -6.92
N VAL A 329 15.78 4.61 -7.01
CA VAL A 329 17.21 4.70 -6.60
C VAL A 329 17.99 5.70 -7.44
N GLU A 330 17.76 5.76 -8.76
CA GLU A 330 18.32 6.81 -9.62
C GLU A 330 17.90 8.23 -9.16
N MET A 331 16.64 8.40 -8.74
CA MET A 331 16.13 9.66 -8.20
C MET A 331 16.80 10.00 -6.85
N VAL A 332 16.88 9.03 -5.93
CA VAL A 332 17.56 9.17 -4.64
C VAL A 332 19.01 9.60 -4.87
N ASP A 333 19.73 8.89 -5.74
CA ASP A 333 21.14 9.15 -6.02
C ASP A 333 21.39 10.56 -6.60
N ALA A 334 20.51 11.01 -7.50
CA ALA A 334 20.57 12.36 -8.05
C ALA A 334 20.35 13.43 -6.96
N ILE A 335 19.32 13.28 -6.13
CA ILE A 335 18.98 14.22 -5.04
C ILE A 335 20.10 14.26 -4.00
N MET A 336 20.57 13.10 -3.55
CA MET A 336 21.60 12.99 -2.50
C MET A 336 22.95 13.58 -2.95
N LYS A 337 23.20 13.63 -4.26
CA LYS A 337 24.36 14.32 -4.86
C LYS A 337 24.13 15.81 -5.13
N GLY A 338 22.97 16.36 -4.72
CA GLY A 338 22.63 17.77 -4.90
C GLY A 338 22.19 18.15 -6.32
N GLY A 339 21.77 17.16 -7.12
CA GLY A 339 21.18 17.34 -8.45
C GLY A 339 19.64 17.26 -8.44
N GLU A 340 19.06 17.30 -9.64
CA GLU A 340 17.62 17.09 -9.84
C GLU A 340 17.34 15.64 -10.19
N ALA A 341 16.26 15.08 -9.65
CA ALA A 341 15.83 13.72 -9.96
C ALA A 341 15.38 13.62 -11.43
N PRO A 342 15.66 12.49 -12.11
CA PRO A 342 15.09 12.24 -13.44
C PRO A 342 13.57 12.14 -13.35
N VAL A 343 12.87 12.82 -14.26
CA VAL A 343 11.40 12.81 -14.39
C VAL A 343 11.02 12.74 -15.86
N ASN A 344 9.85 12.17 -16.15
CA ASN A 344 9.30 12.09 -17.50
C ASN A 344 7.87 12.64 -17.59
N ASN A 345 7.29 13.10 -16.46
CA ASN A 345 6.00 13.76 -16.40
C ASN A 345 6.04 14.93 -15.42
N THR A 346 5.52 16.09 -15.85
CA THR A 346 5.49 17.33 -15.06
C THR A 346 4.13 18.07 -15.21
N THR A 347 3.10 17.37 -15.67
CA THR A 347 1.80 17.98 -16.00
C THR A 347 0.60 17.28 -15.38
N ASP A 348 0.65 15.95 -15.15
CA ASP A 348 -0.57 15.17 -14.96
C ASP A 348 -0.86 14.82 -13.50
N TYR A 349 0.16 14.84 -12.64
CA TYR A 349 0.02 14.43 -11.24
C TYR A 349 -0.11 15.63 -10.31
N ASP A 350 -1.27 16.30 -10.37
CA ASP A 350 -1.66 17.36 -9.43
C ASP A 350 -2.13 16.71 -8.11
N ASN A 351 -1.43 17.03 -7.02
CA ASN A 351 -1.75 16.49 -5.70
C ASN A 351 -2.67 17.42 -4.88
N GLY A 352 -3.24 18.45 -5.50
CA GLY A 352 -4.10 19.42 -4.85
C GLY A 352 -3.35 20.63 -4.25
N ALA A 353 -2.04 20.56 -4.10
CA ALA A 353 -1.18 21.67 -3.68
C ALA A 353 -0.19 22.08 -4.79
N MET A 354 0.23 21.12 -5.60
CA MET A 354 1.14 21.34 -6.72
C MET A 354 1.08 20.19 -7.73
N VAL A 355 1.55 20.43 -8.93
CA VAL A 355 1.90 19.33 -9.87
C VAL A 355 3.24 18.75 -9.44
N VAL A 356 3.24 17.48 -9.01
CA VAL A 356 4.44 16.81 -8.52
C VAL A 356 5.26 16.26 -9.70
N PRO A 357 6.52 16.68 -9.88
CA PRO A 357 7.38 16.12 -10.91
C PRO A 357 7.53 14.61 -10.74
N SER A 358 7.20 13.84 -11.78
CA SER A 358 7.01 12.40 -11.66
C SER A 358 7.88 11.61 -12.64
N TYR A 359 8.30 10.42 -12.22
CA TYR A 359 8.81 9.39 -13.11
C TYR A 359 7.80 8.23 -13.19
N LEU A 360 7.29 7.98 -14.37
CA LEU A 360 6.30 6.94 -14.62
C LEU A 360 6.92 5.81 -15.42
N CYS A 361 6.93 4.61 -14.85
CA CYS A 361 7.29 3.37 -15.53
C CYS A 361 6.12 2.90 -16.41
N ASP A 362 6.42 2.19 -17.50
CA ASP A 362 5.41 1.63 -18.38
C ASP A 362 4.85 0.32 -17.82
N PRO A 363 3.51 0.22 -17.57
CA PRO A 363 2.88 -1.04 -17.23
C PRO A 363 2.77 -1.95 -18.47
N LYS A 364 2.73 -3.26 -18.23
CA LYS A 364 2.44 -4.30 -19.24
C LYS A 364 1.31 -5.16 -18.72
N PHE A 365 0.60 -5.91 -19.56
CA PHE A 365 -0.34 -6.91 -19.04
C PHE A 365 0.21 -8.32 -19.27
N ALA A 366 -0.10 -9.21 -18.34
CA ALA A 366 0.13 -10.63 -18.45
C ALA A 366 -1.21 -11.37 -18.53
N ASP A 367 -1.27 -12.38 -19.40
CA ASP A 367 -2.35 -13.34 -19.49
C ASP A 367 -1.77 -14.76 -19.65
N LYS A 368 -2.64 -15.75 -19.87
CA LYS A 368 -2.23 -17.15 -20.05
C LYS A 368 -1.28 -17.39 -21.23
N ASP A 369 -1.26 -16.47 -22.22
CA ASP A 369 -0.51 -16.64 -23.47
C ASP A 369 0.89 -16.01 -23.39
N ASN A 370 1.09 -14.97 -22.54
CA ASN A 370 2.34 -14.22 -22.47
C ASN A 370 3.02 -14.21 -21.08
N TYR A 371 2.38 -14.73 -20.02
CA TYR A 371 2.94 -14.69 -18.64
C TYR A 371 4.35 -15.28 -18.56
N LYS A 372 4.64 -16.31 -19.33
CA LYS A 372 5.95 -16.97 -19.31
C LYS A 372 7.06 -16.04 -19.74
N GLU A 373 6.88 -15.34 -20.86
CA GLU A 373 7.86 -14.37 -21.37
C GLU A 373 8.04 -13.21 -20.38
N LEU A 374 6.92 -12.66 -19.88
CA LEU A 374 6.96 -11.46 -19.03
C LEU A 374 7.45 -11.74 -17.62
N LEU A 375 7.10 -12.86 -17.02
CA LEU A 375 7.35 -13.11 -15.59
C LEU A 375 8.45 -14.15 -15.34
N VAL A 376 8.54 -15.20 -16.18
CA VAL A 376 9.51 -16.28 -15.97
C VAL A 376 10.82 -15.99 -16.71
N ASP A 377 10.76 -15.77 -18.01
CA ASP A 377 11.95 -15.56 -18.84
C ASP A 377 12.65 -14.23 -18.47
N SER A 378 11.91 -13.25 -17.95
CA SER A 378 12.47 -12.01 -17.38
C SER A 378 13.16 -12.21 -16.02
N GLY A 379 12.97 -13.39 -15.38
CA GLY A 379 13.48 -13.67 -14.04
C GLY A 379 12.77 -12.96 -12.90
N TYR A 380 11.52 -12.49 -13.12
CA TYR A 380 10.69 -11.91 -12.05
C TYR A 380 10.21 -13.00 -11.10
N TYR A 381 9.72 -14.12 -11.66
CA TYR A 381 9.36 -15.35 -10.93
C TYR A 381 10.11 -16.55 -11.50
N THR A 382 10.20 -17.60 -10.71
CA THR A 382 10.60 -18.93 -11.17
C THR A 382 9.37 -19.77 -11.51
N GLU A 383 9.52 -20.78 -12.38
CA GLU A 383 8.42 -21.72 -12.67
C GLU A 383 7.90 -22.40 -11.39
N ASP A 384 8.81 -22.74 -10.44
CA ASP A 384 8.44 -23.39 -9.18
C ASP A 384 7.58 -22.47 -8.27
N GLN A 385 7.76 -21.15 -8.34
CA GLN A 385 6.92 -20.20 -7.61
C GLN A 385 5.51 -20.14 -8.18
N LEU A 386 5.37 -20.30 -9.50
CA LEU A 386 4.07 -20.20 -10.18
C LEU A 386 3.32 -21.55 -10.22
N ALA A 387 3.96 -22.66 -9.83
CA ALA A 387 3.37 -23.99 -9.82
C ALA A 387 2.73 -24.38 -8.47
N GLN A 388 2.66 -23.47 -7.49
CA GLN A 388 2.19 -23.73 -6.12
C GLN A 388 0.68 -23.65 -5.96
#